data_c088437524588c0febc7c0269ece364d
#
_entry.id   c088437524588c0febc7c0269ece364d
#
_cell.length_a   1.000
_cell.length_b   1.000
_cell.length_c   1.000
_cell.angle_alpha   90.00
_cell.angle_beta   90.00
_cell.angle_gamma   90.00
#
_symmetry.space_group_name_H-M   'P 1'
#
loop_
_entity.id
_entity.type
_entity.pdbx_description
1 polymer ?
#
loop_
_entity_poly.entity_id
_entity_poly.type
_entity_poly.pdbx_seq_one_letter_code
_entity_poly.pdbx_strand_id
1 'polypeptide(L)'
;MTADRLLKGSPGQGGTRIRLARPGDTGQVTRLLELVDLRLDPAVGTVIEAGTVASTLLLGLDHGADAMLRPLGEAVAADSPEDAMPGLIWVLVAEGRDGSLHGVLLAVPPTNVLADGIHGGVPVPAVVAGAAKIAKVRAVAVAADARGHRLGETLIKRTVRTYLHLGFRLIYGQFSLGSGLETYYARQGFTVLDAGQVIDLRRMNLPIIIHTDPSDPERLFVRWQ
;
A
#
# COMPACT_ATOMS: atom_id res chain seq x y z
N MET A 1 10.88 -0.60 13.42
CA MET A 1 9.90 0.52 13.32
C MET A 1 8.79 0.22 14.32
N THR A 2 8.24 1.20 15.03
CA THR A 2 7.17 1.00 16.02
C THR A 2 5.88 1.69 15.56
N ALA A 3 4.72 1.21 15.99
CA ALA A 3 3.43 1.82 15.70
C ALA A 3 3.38 3.28 16.18
N ASP A 4 3.87 3.57 17.36
CA ASP A 4 3.94 4.91 17.95
C ASP A 4 4.66 5.93 17.02
N ARG A 5 5.78 5.53 16.42
CA ARG A 5 6.51 6.37 15.46
C ARG A 5 5.74 6.66 14.16
N LEU A 6 4.88 5.75 13.75
CA LEU A 6 4.03 5.95 12.57
C LEU A 6 2.83 6.86 12.88
N LEU A 7 2.27 6.73 14.06
CA LEU A 7 1.15 7.54 14.51
C LEU A 7 1.59 8.98 14.85
N LYS A 8 2.60 9.14 15.70
CA LYS A 8 3.14 10.46 16.08
C LYS A 8 3.94 11.13 14.97
N GLY A 9 4.42 10.33 14.02
CA GLY A 9 5.30 10.78 12.96
C GLY A 9 6.77 10.82 13.37
N SER A 10 7.64 10.80 12.39
CA SER A 10 9.09 10.85 12.54
C SER A 10 9.70 11.75 11.46
N PRO A 11 10.89 12.35 11.70
CA PRO A 11 11.51 13.27 10.76
C PRO A 11 11.60 12.70 9.34
N GLY A 12 11.19 13.51 8.37
CA GLY A 12 11.36 13.30 6.93
C GLY A 12 12.37 14.25 6.33
N GLN A 13 12.50 14.24 5.02
CA GLN A 13 13.33 15.18 4.27
C GLN A 13 12.64 16.53 4.15
N GLY A 14 13.41 17.62 3.92
CA GLY A 14 12.85 18.97 3.74
C GLY A 14 12.13 19.52 4.98
N GLY A 15 12.46 19.04 6.18
CA GLY A 15 11.82 19.50 7.42
C GLY A 15 10.41 18.96 7.63
N THR A 16 9.99 17.97 6.85
CA THR A 16 8.68 17.33 6.98
C THR A 16 8.65 16.32 8.11
N ARG A 17 7.44 15.91 8.52
CA ARG A 17 7.15 14.78 9.39
C ARG A 17 6.44 13.69 8.58
N ILE A 18 6.93 12.46 8.65
CA ILE A 18 6.27 11.33 7.99
C ILE A 18 5.44 10.58 9.02
N ARG A 19 4.13 10.48 8.79
CA ARG A 19 3.15 9.81 9.66
C ARG A 19 2.06 9.11 8.86
N LEU A 20 1.28 8.28 9.52
CA LEU A 20 0.03 7.79 8.94
C LEU A 20 -0.98 8.95 8.81
N ALA A 21 -1.86 8.84 7.81
CA ALA A 21 -3.00 9.75 7.70
C ALA A 21 -3.94 9.59 8.89
N ARG A 22 -4.60 10.68 9.29
CA ARG A 22 -5.49 10.78 10.46
C ARG A 22 -6.76 11.53 10.08
N PRO A 23 -7.82 11.51 10.93
CA PRO A 23 -9.02 12.31 10.70
C PRO A 23 -8.70 13.75 10.36
N GLY A 24 -9.39 14.28 9.32
CA GLY A 24 -9.16 15.61 8.76
C GLY A 24 -8.12 15.69 7.63
N ASP A 25 -7.36 14.62 7.35
CA ASP A 25 -6.39 14.62 6.24
C ASP A 25 -7.03 14.33 4.88
N THR A 26 -8.25 13.79 4.82
CA THR A 26 -8.90 13.28 3.60
C THR A 26 -8.88 14.28 2.45
N GLY A 27 -9.24 15.53 2.70
CA GLY A 27 -9.28 16.56 1.65
C GLY A 27 -7.89 16.88 1.07
N GLN A 28 -6.83 16.84 1.89
CA GLN A 28 -5.47 17.06 1.42
C GLN A 28 -4.92 15.82 0.70
N VAL A 29 -5.24 14.61 1.19
CA VAL A 29 -4.89 13.34 0.54
C VAL A 29 -5.54 13.27 -0.85
N THR A 30 -6.83 13.62 -0.97
CA THR A 30 -7.54 13.67 -2.26
C THR A 30 -6.82 14.57 -3.26
N ARG A 31 -6.51 15.81 -2.89
CA ARG A 31 -5.77 16.74 -3.77
C ARG A 31 -4.41 16.23 -4.21
N LEU A 32 -3.68 15.53 -3.33
CA LEU A 32 -2.40 14.95 -3.70
C LEU A 32 -2.55 13.77 -4.67
N LEU A 33 -3.57 12.92 -4.48
CA LEU A 33 -3.82 11.80 -5.37
C LEU A 33 -4.26 12.26 -6.77
N GLU A 34 -5.01 13.36 -6.87
CA GLU A 34 -5.39 13.99 -8.14
C GLU A 34 -4.16 14.42 -8.99
N LEU A 35 -3.02 14.71 -8.36
CA LEU A 35 -1.77 15.03 -9.08
C LEU A 35 -1.20 13.85 -9.89
N VAL A 36 -1.70 12.67 -9.65
CA VAL A 36 -1.31 11.42 -10.33
C VAL A 36 -2.54 10.72 -10.93
N ASP A 37 -3.58 11.49 -11.25
CA ASP A 37 -4.82 11.06 -11.90
C ASP A 37 -5.55 9.94 -11.15
N LEU A 38 -5.38 9.88 -9.82
CA LEU A 38 -6.05 8.90 -8.97
C LEU A 38 -7.13 9.56 -8.11
N ARG A 39 -8.37 9.08 -8.26
CA ARG A 39 -9.45 9.42 -7.33
C ARG A 39 -9.32 8.63 -6.04
N LEU A 40 -9.53 9.31 -4.92
CA LEU A 40 -9.59 8.65 -3.62
C LEU A 40 -10.82 7.72 -3.57
N ASP A 41 -10.56 6.44 -3.29
CA ASP A 41 -11.64 5.48 -3.04
C ASP A 41 -12.42 5.89 -1.77
N PRO A 42 -13.76 5.95 -1.80
CA PRO A 42 -14.58 6.27 -0.62
C PRO A 42 -14.26 5.42 0.61
N ALA A 43 -13.95 4.13 0.43
CA ALA A 43 -13.57 3.26 1.53
C ALA A 43 -12.26 3.71 2.20
N VAL A 44 -11.27 4.19 1.42
CA VAL A 44 -10.03 4.77 1.96
C VAL A 44 -10.34 6.06 2.74
N GLY A 45 -11.21 6.92 2.20
CA GLY A 45 -11.67 8.13 2.90
C GLY A 45 -12.31 7.80 4.25
N THR A 46 -13.20 6.82 4.28
CA THR A 46 -13.85 6.33 5.52
C THR A 46 -12.82 5.86 6.55
N VAL A 47 -11.82 5.08 6.13
CA VAL A 47 -10.75 4.57 7.00
C VAL A 47 -9.90 5.72 7.57
N ILE A 48 -9.61 6.76 6.77
CA ILE A 48 -8.89 7.95 7.25
C ILE A 48 -9.71 8.68 8.32
N GLU A 49 -10.97 9.00 8.04
CA GLU A 49 -11.83 9.76 8.97
C GLU A 49 -12.18 8.99 10.24
N ALA A 50 -12.26 7.65 10.17
CA ALA A 50 -12.42 6.79 11.33
C ALA A 50 -11.14 6.65 12.17
N GLY A 51 -9.98 7.12 11.70
CA GLY A 51 -8.70 6.96 12.38
C GLY A 51 -8.21 5.51 12.44
N THR A 52 -8.66 4.65 11.52
CA THR A 52 -8.36 3.21 11.50
C THR A 52 -7.33 2.83 10.42
N VAL A 53 -6.65 3.83 9.83
CA VAL A 53 -5.57 3.59 8.85
C VAL A 53 -4.54 2.65 9.44
N ALA A 54 -4.24 1.57 8.71
CA ALA A 54 -3.25 0.56 9.06
C ALA A 54 -3.48 -0.14 10.41
N SER A 55 -4.69 -0.14 10.96
CA SER A 55 -4.96 -0.67 12.31
C SER A 55 -4.48 -2.11 12.49
N THR A 56 -4.72 -2.98 11.52
CA THR A 56 -4.24 -4.37 11.53
C THR A 56 -2.70 -4.46 11.42
N LEU A 57 -2.08 -3.59 10.60
CA LEU A 57 -0.61 -3.54 10.47
C LEU A 57 0.05 -3.02 11.76
N LEU A 58 -0.58 -2.06 12.45
CA LEU A 58 -0.11 -1.54 13.73
C LEU A 58 -0.12 -2.62 14.81
N LEU A 59 -1.14 -3.49 14.86
CA LEU A 59 -1.13 -4.67 15.74
C LEU A 59 0.10 -5.55 15.48
N GLY A 60 0.42 -5.77 14.21
CA GLY A 60 1.61 -6.53 13.83
C GLY A 60 2.92 -5.87 14.28
N LEU A 61 3.01 -4.55 14.25
CA LEU A 61 4.19 -3.81 14.71
C LEU A 61 4.38 -3.82 16.24
N ASP A 62 3.29 -3.83 17.00
CA ASP A 62 3.32 -3.77 18.46
C ASP A 62 3.42 -5.16 19.10
N HIS A 63 2.83 -6.18 18.46
CA HIS A 63 2.67 -7.51 19.05
C HIS A 63 3.26 -8.66 18.20
N GLY A 64 3.97 -8.32 17.12
CA GLY A 64 4.54 -9.28 16.17
C GLY A 64 3.63 -9.58 14.98
N ALA A 65 4.23 -10.05 13.89
CA ALA A 65 3.54 -10.24 12.61
C ALA A 65 2.32 -11.20 12.70
N ASP A 66 2.34 -12.16 13.61
CA ASP A 66 1.23 -13.10 13.80
C ASP A 66 -0.03 -12.41 14.39
N ALA A 67 0.15 -11.34 15.19
CA ALA A 67 -0.97 -10.59 15.73
C ALA A 67 -1.81 -9.90 14.63
N MET A 68 -1.20 -9.59 13.49
CA MET A 68 -1.88 -9.06 12.31
C MET A 68 -2.87 -10.08 11.70
N LEU A 69 -2.61 -11.38 11.86
CA LEU A 69 -3.45 -12.43 11.27
C LEU A 69 -4.73 -12.68 12.07
N ARG A 70 -4.79 -12.23 13.33
CA ARG A 70 -5.96 -12.47 14.19
C ARG A 70 -7.23 -11.80 13.67
N PRO A 71 -7.28 -10.47 13.39
CA PRO A 71 -8.48 -9.85 12.83
C PRO A 71 -8.90 -10.48 11.50
N LEU A 72 -7.93 -10.90 10.68
CA LEU A 72 -8.20 -11.59 9.41
C LEU A 72 -8.86 -12.95 9.63
N GLY A 73 -8.36 -13.72 10.60
CA GLY A 73 -8.94 -15.02 10.97
C GLY A 73 -10.33 -14.89 11.56
N GLU A 74 -10.57 -13.88 12.40
CA GLU A 74 -11.88 -13.57 12.98
C GLU A 74 -12.90 -13.22 11.88
N ALA A 75 -12.52 -12.38 10.90
CA ALA A 75 -13.37 -12.01 9.76
C ALA A 75 -13.70 -13.22 8.87
N VAL A 76 -12.72 -14.10 8.61
CA VAL A 76 -12.95 -15.35 7.88
C VAL A 76 -13.91 -16.27 8.65
N ALA A 77 -13.75 -16.38 9.96
CA ALA A 77 -14.65 -17.20 10.79
C ALA A 77 -16.08 -16.64 10.85
N ALA A 78 -16.24 -15.32 10.68
CA ALA A 78 -17.54 -14.64 10.60
C ALA A 78 -18.13 -14.61 9.16
N ASP A 79 -17.49 -15.28 8.20
CA ASP A 79 -17.88 -15.28 6.78
C ASP A 79 -17.92 -13.88 6.13
N SER A 80 -17.07 -12.97 6.63
CA SER A 80 -16.97 -11.56 6.19
C SER A 80 -15.50 -11.15 6.01
N PRO A 81 -14.73 -11.83 5.13
CA PRO A 81 -13.30 -11.57 4.96
C PRO A 81 -13.00 -10.15 4.49
N GLU A 82 -13.95 -9.48 3.83
CA GLU A 82 -13.85 -8.08 3.40
C GLU A 82 -13.76 -7.11 4.58
N ASP A 83 -14.34 -7.42 5.74
CA ASP A 83 -14.33 -6.56 6.92
C ASP A 83 -12.93 -6.39 7.53
N ALA A 84 -12.02 -7.33 7.25
CA ALA A 84 -10.65 -7.24 7.70
C ALA A 84 -9.74 -6.39 6.79
N MET A 85 -10.14 -6.17 5.54
CA MET A 85 -9.31 -5.47 4.55
C MET A 85 -9.05 -4.00 4.88
N PRO A 86 -10.01 -3.21 5.41
CA PRO A 86 -9.80 -1.81 5.78
C PRO A 86 -8.61 -1.58 6.71
N GLY A 87 -8.38 -2.48 7.67
CA GLY A 87 -7.24 -2.40 8.59
C GLY A 87 -5.87 -2.62 7.94
N LEU A 88 -5.82 -3.10 6.70
CA LEU A 88 -4.60 -3.24 5.90
C LEU A 88 -4.35 -2.03 4.99
N ILE A 89 -5.29 -1.08 4.88
CA ILE A 89 -5.10 0.13 4.08
C ILE A 89 -4.02 1.00 4.71
N TRP A 90 -3.01 1.33 3.91
CA TRP A 90 -1.85 2.10 4.31
C TRP A 90 -1.86 3.45 3.61
N VAL A 91 -1.99 4.53 4.39
CA VAL A 91 -1.88 5.90 3.89
C VAL A 91 -0.80 6.60 4.68
N LEU A 92 0.38 6.76 4.09
CA LEU A 92 1.52 7.43 4.69
C LEU A 92 1.66 8.83 4.08
N VAL A 93 1.77 9.85 4.91
CA VAL A 93 1.84 11.25 4.48
C VAL A 93 3.12 11.93 4.94
N ALA A 94 3.56 12.92 4.16
CA ALA A 94 4.62 13.86 4.51
C ALA A 94 3.97 15.20 4.88
N GLU A 95 3.96 15.53 6.16
CA GLU A 95 3.37 16.74 6.74
C GLU A 95 4.43 17.83 6.90
N GLY A 96 4.16 19.02 6.42
CA GLY A 96 4.96 20.22 6.64
C GLY A 96 4.82 20.76 8.06
N ARG A 97 5.62 21.78 8.40
CA ARG A 97 5.58 22.43 9.72
C ARG A 97 4.28 23.20 9.96
N ASP A 98 3.65 23.64 8.89
CA ASP A 98 2.37 24.38 8.87
C ASP A 98 1.15 23.43 8.89
N GLY A 99 1.36 22.11 8.91
CA GLY A 99 0.31 21.11 8.85
C GLY A 99 -0.17 20.78 7.45
N SER A 100 0.37 21.41 6.40
CA SER A 100 0.07 21.03 5.02
C SER A 100 0.68 19.68 4.66
N LEU A 101 0.00 18.92 3.80
CA LEU A 101 0.54 17.66 3.28
C LEU A 101 1.29 17.91 1.96
N HIS A 102 2.57 17.59 1.97
CA HIS A 102 3.46 17.73 0.81
C HIS A 102 3.61 16.42 0.01
N GLY A 103 3.15 15.31 0.54
CA GLY A 103 3.20 14.04 -0.18
C GLY A 103 2.37 12.95 0.49
N VAL A 104 1.98 11.98 -0.32
CA VAL A 104 1.22 10.80 0.11
C VAL A 104 1.72 9.55 -0.60
N LEU A 105 1.71 8.43 0.12
CA LEU A 105 1.78 7.10 -0.44
C LEU A 105 0.55 6.32 0.02
N LEU A 106 -0.21 5.82 -0.95
CA LEU A 106 -1.34 4.93 -0.75
C LEU A 106 -0.95 3.51 -1.15
N ALA A 107 -1.09 2.56 -0.23
CA ALA A 107 -1.04 1.14 -0.54
C ALA A 107 -2.25 0.43 0.07
N VAL A 108 -2.74 -0.58 -0.63
CA VAL A 108 -3.98 -1.31 -0.30
C VAL A 108 -3.75 -2.81 -0.38
N PRO A 109 -4.57 -3.62 0.29
CA PRO A 109 -4.59 -5.06 0.03
C PRO A 109 -5.03 -5.32 -1.42
N PRO A 110 -4.56 -6.41 -2.05
CA PRO A 110 -4.89 -6.73 -3.43
C PRO A 110 -6.27 -7.39 -3.51
N THR A 111 -7.34 -6.61 -3.48
CA THR A 111 -8.73 -7.11 -3.49
C THR A 111 -9.08 -7.94 -4.73
N ASN A 112 -8.47 -7.65 -5.89
CA ASN A 112 -8.60 -8.48 -7.08
C ASN A 112 -8.01 -9.88 -6.88
N VAL A 113 -6.86 -10.01 -6.21
CA VAL A 113 -6.28 -11.33 -5.87
C VAL A 113 -7.21 -12.12 -4.98
N LEU A 114 -7.89 -11.45 -4.04
CA LEU A 114 -8.89 -12.06 -3.18
C LEU A 114 -10.06 -12.60 -4.01
N ALA A 115 -10.65 -11.75 -4.85
CA ALA A 115 -11.77 -12.11 -5.71
C ALA A 115 -11.42 -13.25 -6.67
N ASP A 116 -10.30 -13.15 -7.38
CA ASP A 116 -9.85 -14.14 -8.36
C ASP A 116 -9.55 -15.50 -7.69
N GLY A 117 -8.96 -15.47 -6.48
CA GLY A 117 -8.71 -16.68 -5.70
C GLY A 117 -9.99 -17.41 -5.29
N ILE A 118 -10.95 -16.67 -4.77
CA ILE A 118 -12.26 -17.22 -4.36
C ILE A 118 -13.00 -17.78 -5.58
N HIS A 119 -13.09 -17.03 -6.67
CA HIS A 119 -13.71 -17.49 -7.92
C HIS A 119 -13.00 -18.70 -8.52
N GLY A 120 -11.67 -18.78 -8.38
CA GLY A 120 -10.84 -19.91 -8.82
C GLY A 120 -10.93 -21.13 -7.90
N GLY A 121 -11.78 -21.11 -6.86
CA GLY A 121 -11.99 -22.22 -5.94
C GLY A 121 -10.87 -22.42 -4.91
N VAL A 122 -10.00 -21.44 -4.72
CA VAL A 122 -9.01 -21.50 -3.63
C VAL A 122 -9.75 -21.30 -2.29
N PRO A 123 -9.49 -22.10 -1.27
CA PRO A 123 -10.14 -21.95 0.03
C PRO A 123 -9.97 -20.52 0.59
N VAL A 124 -11.07 -19.88 1.02
CA VAL A 124 -11.08 -18.49 1.52
C VAL A 124 -9.98 -18.22 2.55
N PRO A 125 -9.75 -19.08 3.57
CA PRO A 125 -8.66 -18.85 4.52
C PRO A 125 -7.27 -18.76 3.88
N ALA A 126 -7.02 -19.57 2.84
CA ALA A 126 -5.74 -19.57 2.12
C ALA A 126 -5.56 -18.30 1.29
N VAL A 127 -6.62 -17.86 0.61
CA VAL A 127 -6.60 -16.61 -0.16
C VAL A 127 -6.37 -15.41 0.75
N VAL A 128 -7.10 -15.31 1.87
CA VAL A 128 -6.95 -14.22 2.85
C VAL A 128 -5.55 -14.19 3.45
N ALA A 129 -5.04 -15.35 3.88
CA ALA A 129 -3.68 -15.46 4.43
C ALA A 129 -2.60 -15.07 3.39
N GLY A 130 -2.81 -15.41 2.12
CA GLY A 130 -1.94 -15.01 1.02
C GLY A 130 -2.03 -13.52 0.74
N ALA A 131 -3.23 -12.98 0.61
CA ALA A 131 -3.47 -11.55 0.36
C ALA A 131 -2.90 -10.66 1.48
N ALA A 132 -2.94 -11.12 2.73
CA ALA A 132 -2.33 -10.44 3.88
C ALA A 132 -0.79 -10.35 3.83
N LYS A 133 -0.16 -11.04 2.88
CA LYS A 133 1.30 -10.97 2.62
C LYS A 133 1.64 -10.22 1.33
N ILE A 134 0.64 -9.57 0.73
CA ILE A 134 0.78 -8.83 -0.52
C ILE A 134 0.29 -7.40 -0.30
N ALA A 135 1.08 -6.41 -0.75
CA ALA A 135 0.69 -5.01 -0.74
C ALA A 135 0.72 -4.44 -2.16
N LYS A 136 -0.35 -3.78 -2.58
CA LYS A 136 -0.41 -3.02 -3.83
C LYS A 136 -0.19 -1.54 -3.57
N VAL A 137 0.93 -0.98 -4.03
CA VAL A 137 1.15 0.47 -4.06
C VAL A 137 0.27 1.06 -5.17
N ARG A 138 -0.72 1.84 -4.78
CA ARG A 138 -1.68 2.46 -5.70
C ARG A 138 -1.19 3.80 -6.21
N ALA A 139 -0.53 4.58 -5.33
CA ALA A 139 -0.03 5.89 -5.68
C ALA A 139 1.12 6.33 -4.78
N VAL A 140 2.00 7.14 -5.36
CA VAL A 140 2.96 7.98 -4.66
C VAL A 140 2.89 9.37 -5.29
N ALA A 141 2.37 10.34 -4.56
CA ALA A 141 2.23 11.71 -5.04
C ALA A 141 3.01 12.68 -4.14
N VAL A 142 3.62 13.68 -4.76
CA VAL A 142 4.35 14.77 -4.07
C VAL A 142 3.93 16.10 -4.69
N ALA A 143 3.54 17.05 -3.85
CA ALA A 143 3.18 18.39 -4.24
C ALA A 143 4.31 19.04 -5.07
N ALA A 144 3.95 19.85 -6.08
CA ALA A 144 4.91 20.36 -7.05
C ALA A 144 6.03 21.18 -6.40
N ASP A 145 5.70 21.99 -5.42
CA ASP A 145 6.62 22.85 -4.64
C ASP A 145 7.54 22.07 -3.68
N ALA A 146 7.15 20.83 -3.35
CA ALA A 146 7.91 19.94 -2.48
C ALA A 146 8.73 18.88 -3.24
N ARG A 147 8.70 18.91 -4.58
CA ARG A 147 9.53 18.02 -5.41
C ARG A 147 11.02 18.33 -5.25
N GLY A 148 11.88 17.40 -5.60
CA GLY A 148 13.34 17.56 -5.44
C GLY A 148 13.87 17.22 -4.04
N HIS A 149 13.02 17.16 -2.99
CA HIS A 149 13.39 16.85 -1.61
C HIS A 149 13.32 15.35 -1.27
N ARG A 150 13.26 14.47 -2.25
CA ARG A 150 13.22 13.00 -2.09
C ARG A 150 12.08 12.49 -1.19
N LEU A 151 10.96 13.22 -1.12
CA LEU A 151 9.82 12.82 -0.29
C LEU A 151 9.20 11.50 -0.76
N GLY A 152 8.98 11.35 -2.06
CA GLY A 152 8.46 10.10 -2.64
C GLY A 152 9.36 8.90 -2.32
N GLU A 153 10.68 9.06 -2.45
CA GLU A 153 11.66 8.04 -2.06
C GLU A 153 11.56 7.70 -0.56
N THR A 154 11.42 8.70 0.30
CA THR A 154 11.29 8.52 1.74
C THR A 154 10.01 7.74 2.10
N LEU A 155 8.89 8.10 1.48
CA LEU A 155 7.60 7.42 1.65
C LEU A 155 7.70 5.94 1.22
N ILE A 156 8.25 5.67 0.03
CA ILE A 156 8.44 4.30 -0.47
C ILE A 156 9.35 3.50 0.48
N LYS A 157 10.52 4.02 0.83
CA LYS A 157 11.47 3.31 1.69
C LYS A 157 10.88 2.95 3.05
N ARG A 158 10.10 3.85 3.64
CA ARG A 158 9.42 3.56 4.93
C ARG A 158 8.35 2.51 4.76
N THR A 159 7.49 2.63 3.76
CA THR A 159 6.46 1.66 3.45
C THR A 159 7.06 0.27 3.22
N VAL A 160 8.03 0.16 2.33
CA VAL A 160 8.71 -1.11 2.04
C VAL A 160 9.33 -1.72 3.30
N ARG A 161 10.07 -0.91 4.09
CA ARG A 161 10.68 -1.41 5.34
C ARG A 161 9.63 -1.91 6.33
N THR A 162 8.49 -1.24 6.44
CA THR A 162 7.40 -1.66 7.34
C THR A 162 6.80 -2.98 6.88
N TYR A 163 6.44 -3.09 5.61
CA TYR A 163 5.86 -4.31 5.07
C TYR A 163 6.81 -5.52 5.18
N LEU A 164 8.09 -5.35 4.83
CA LEU A 164 9.09 -6.42 4.98
C LEU A 164 9.26 -6.84 6.45
N HIS A 165 9.25 -5.88 7.39
CA HIS A 165 9.31 -6.17 8.83
C HIS A 165 8.08 -6.96 9.31
N LEU A 166 6.91 -6.71 8.74
CA LEU A 166 5.67 -7.44 9.00
C LEU A 166 5.55 -8.78 8.24
N GLY A 167 6.59 -9.17 7.50
CA GLY A 167 6.62 -10.44 6.77
C GLY A 167 5.80 -10.44 5.48
N PHE A 168 5.56 -9.28 4.88
CA PHE A 168 5.00 -9.21 3.52
C PHE A 168 5.99 -9.81 2.53
N ARG A 169 5.51 -10.68 1.66
CA ARG A 169 6.33 -11.41 0.69
C ARG A 169 6.37 -10.74 -0.68
N LEU A 170 5.37 -9.90 -0.96
CA LEU A 170 5.25 -9.21 -2.23
C LEU A 170 4.75 -7.78 -2.02
N ILE A 171 5.47 -6.82 -2.59
CA ILE A 171 5.04 -5.43 -2.73
C ILE A 171 5.08 -5.12 -4.22
N TYR A 172 3.98 -4.68 -4.80
CA TYR A 172 3.89 -4.38 -6.22
C TYR A 172 3.05 -3.14 -6.49
N GLY A 173 3.10 -2.66 -7.70
CA GLY A 173 2.24 -1.61 -8.23
C GLY A 173 2.37 -1.54 -9.74
N GLN A 174 1.74 -0.54 -10.34
CA GLN A 174 1.73 -0.34 -11.78
C GLN A 174 1.87 1.15 -12.12
N PHE A 175 2.37 1.44 -13.30
CA PHE A 175 2.46 2.79 -13.83
C PHE A 175 2.32 2.77 -15.35
N SER A 176 1.82 3.86 -15.93
CA SER A 176 1.57 3.98 -17.37
C SER A 176 2.86 3.93 -18.19
N LEU A 177 2.84 3.22 -19.30
CA LEU A 177 3.92 3.21 -20.28
C LEU A 177 4.26 4.64 -20.72
N GLY A 178 5.55 4.92 -20.86
CA GLY A 178 6.02 6.26 -21.26
C GLY A 178 6.04 7.31 -20.15
N SER A 179 5.65 6.97 -18.92
CA SER A 179 5.74 7.89 -17.76
C SER A 179 7.18 8.18 -17.32
N GLY A 180 8.17 7.39 -17.76
CA GLY A 180 9.58 7.52 -17.35
C GLY A 180 9.86 7.07 -15.90
N LEU A 181 8.94 6.35 -15.28
CA LEU A 181 9.07 5.93 -13.88
C LEU A 181 9.88 4.63 -13.70
N GLU A 182 10.31 3.97 -14.77
CA GLU A 182 11.08 2.73 -14.74
C GLU A 182 12.36 2.88 -13.88
N THR A 183 13.17 3.88 -14.22
CA THR A 183 14.41 4.16 -13.48
C THR A 183 14.14 4.57 -12.03
N TYR A 184 13.05 5.28 -11.79
CA TYR A 184 12.65 5.69 -10.44
C TYR A 184 12.38 4.48 -9.55
N TYR A 185 11.51 3.56 -9.97
CA TYR A 185 11.19 2.37 -9.18
C TYR A 185 12.36 1.40 -9.07
N ALA A 186 13.16 1.23 -10.14
CA ALA A 186 14.37 0.42 -10.10
C ALA A 186 15.35 0.92 -9.02
N ARG A 187 15.56 2.23 -8.90
CA ARG A 187 16.40 2.84 -7.84
C ARG A 187 15.83 2.64 -6.43
N GLN A 188 14.53 2.40 -6.29
CA GLN A 188 13.91 2.06 -5.00
C GLN A 188 14.00 0.56 -4.68
N GLY A 189 14.66 -0.24 -5.52
CA GLY A 189 14.89 -1.67 -5.32
C GLY A 189 13.70 -2.54 -5.75
N PHE A 190 12.88 -2.04 -6.68
CA PHE A 190 11.88 -2.83 -7.37
C PHE A 190 12.44 -3.38 -8.69
N THR A 191 11.99 -4.56 -9.08
CA THR A 191 12.13 -5.05 -10.45
C THR A 191 10.97 -4.49 -11.27
N VAL A 192 11.27 -3.78 -12.34
CA VAL A 192 10.27 -3.31 -13.30
C VAL A 192 10.11 -4.39 -14.36
N LEU A 193 8.89 -4.88 -14.53
CA LEU A 193 8.58 -5.90 -15.54
C LEU A 193 8.40 -5.27 -16.90
N ASP A 194 8.62 -6.04 -17.98
CA ASP A 194 8.30 -5.59 -19.31
C ASP A 194 6.78 -5.54 -19.53
N ALA A 195 6.34 -4.77 -20.55
CA ALA A 195 4.93 -4.68 -20.90
C ALA A 195 4.35 -6.07 -21.19
N GLY A 196 3.19 -6.37 -20.61
CA GLY A 196 2.53 -7.66 -20.76
C GLY A 196 3.09 -8.78 -19.86
N GLN A 197 4.20 -8.57 -19.16
CA GLN A 197 4.65 -9.52 -18.16
C GLN A 197 3.73 -9.51 -16.93
N VAL A 198 3.65 -10.65 -16.25
CA VAL A 198 2.75 -10.92 -15.14
C VAL A 198 3.50 -11.26 -13.86
N ILE A 199 2.85 -11.12 -12.72
CA ILE A 199 3.35 -11.61 -11.42
C ILE A 199 2.64 -12.92 -11.12
N ASP A 200 3.41 -14.01 -11.06
CA ASP A 200 2.91 -15.34 -10.75
C ASP A 200 2.97 -15.61 -9.24
N LEU A 201 1.80 -15.71 -8.62
CA LEU A 201 1.65 -15.94 -7.17
C LEU A 201 1.79 -17.42 -6.76
N ARG A 202 2.05 -18.36 -7.68
CA ARG A 202 2.35 -19.76 -7.33
C ARG A 202 3.55 -19.87 -6.38
N ARG A 203 4.47 -18.89 -6.41
CA ARG A 203 5.55 -18.75 -5.41
C ARG A 203 5.05 -18.58 -3.96
N MET A 204 3.79 -18.18 -3.81
CA MET A 204 3.11 -18.01 -2.53
C MET A 204 2.04 -19.10 -2.30
N ASN A 205 2.07 -20.17 -3.09
CA ASN A 205 1.06 -21.24 -3.11
C ASN A 205 -0.37 -20.75 -3.46
N LEU A 206 -0.45 -19.65 -4.23
CA LEU A 206 -1.70 -19.16 -4.78
C LEU A 206 -1.68 -19.34 -6.29
N PRO A 207 -2.61 -20.11 -6.88
CA PRO A 207 -2.67 -20.31 -8.33
C PRO A 207 -3.31 -19.10 -9.03
N ILE A 208 -2.76 -17.92 -8.80
CA ILE A 208 -3.27 -16.63 -9.26
C ILE A 208 -2.15 -15.89 -9.97
N ILE A 209 -2.52 -15.14 -10.99
CA ILE A 209 -1.62 -14.29 -11.78
C ILE A 209 -2.11 -12.86 -11.67
N ILE A 210 -1.21 -11.93 -11.33
CA ILE A 210 -1.49 -10.49 -11.40
C ILE A 210 -1.01 -9.99 -12.76
N HIS A 211 -1.89 -9.36 -13.50
CA HIS A 211 -1.61 -8.73 -14.78
C HIS A 211 -2.14 -7.30 -14.83
N THR A 212 -1.68 -6.51 -15.76
CA THR A 212 -2.27 -5.21 -16.11
C THR A 212 -3.45 -5.44 -17.07
N ASP A 213 -4.33 -4.45 -17.15
CA ASP A 213 -5.39 -4.46 -18.16
C ASP A 213 -4.76 -4.37 -19.55
N PRO A 214 -5.07 -5.31 -20.49
CA PRO A 214 -4.52 -5.26 -21.85
C PRO A 214 -4.92 -3.99 -22.63
N SER A 215 -6.04 -3.35 -22.26
CA SER A 215 -6.51 -2.10 -22.86
C SER A 215 -5.82 -0.85 -22.30
N ASP A 216 -5.15 -0.97 -21.16
CA ASP A 216 -4.41 0.12 -20.52
C ASP A 216 -2.91 -0.20 -20.56
N PRO A 217 -2.09 0.56 -21.32
CA PRO A 217 -0.67 0.27 -21.49
C PRO A 217 0.11 0.61 -20.22
N GLU A 218 0.13 -0.31 -19.28
CA GLU A 218 0.85 -0.19 -18.02
C GLU A 218 2.00 -1.20 -17.89
N ARG A 219 2.91 -0.92 -16.97
CA ARG A 219 3.97 -1.83 -16.52
C ARG A 219 3.84 -2.09 -15.03
N LEU A 220 4.12 -3.32 -14.65
CA LEU A 220 4.21 -3.71 -13.25
C LEU A 220 5.61 -3.44 -12.70
N PHE A 221 5.70 -3.00 -11.46
CA PHE A 221 6.91 -3.06 -10.66
C PHE A 221 6.68 -3.95 -9.45
N VAL A 222 7.69 -4.72 -9.08
CA VAL A 222 7.54 -5.78 -8.09
C VAL A 222 8.77 -5.88 -7.20
N ARG A 223 8.55 -6.14 -5.93
CA ARG A 223 9.58 -6.46 -4.96
C ARG A 223 9.17 -7.69 -4.17
N TRP A 224 9.94 -8.75 -4.33
CA TRP A 224 9.84 -9.97 -3.54
C TRP A 224 10.74 -9.90 -2.31
N GLN A 225 10.30 -10.56 -1.22
CA GLN A 225 11.11 -10.86 -0.06
C GLN A 225 11.74 -12.23 -0.22
#